data_924c2857309a56cb21fe558686c16c03
#
_entry.id   924c2857309a56cb21fe558686c16c03
#
_cell.length_a   1.000
_cell.length_b   1.000
_cell.length_c   1.000
_cell.angle_alpha   90.00
_cell.angle_beta   90.00
_cell.angle_gamma   90.00
#
_symmetry.space_group_name_H-M   'P 1'
#
loop_
_entity.id
_entity.type
_entity.pdbx_description
1 polymer ?
#
loop_
_entity_poly.entity_id
_entity_poly.type
_entity_poly.pdbx_seq_one_letter_code
_entity_poly.pdbx_strand_id
1 'polypeptide(L)'
;PLNQNSTEEERRLNRRVEISFVAVQLKKDSVIGTLKEKIADSSVTIGTNIVLRNINFVGGMHHFLPESKPVLEELLDAMQSNPALIIRVEGHICCQAGPGYGPDLETGLDNLSEARAKAVRDYLIENGIAESRVSYKGFGHSSPIYSFPEKTEEEMKLNRRVEIKIISK
;
A
#
# COMPACT_ATOMS: atom_id res chain seq x y z
N PRO A 1 12.00 22.35 -41.21
CA PRO A 1 12.88 21.54 -42.05
C PRO A 1 14.34 21.89 -41.78
N LEU A 2 15.27 20.91 -41.97
CA LEU A 2 16.71 21.13 -41.80
C LEU A 2 17.32 21.91 -42.96
N ASN A 3 16.64 21.91 -44.11
CA ASN A 3 17.07 22.54 -45.33
C ASN A 3 15.90 22.89 -46.26
N GLN A 4 16.17 23.47 -47.45
CA GLN A 4 15.16 24.05 -48.34
C GLN A 4 14.39 23.03 -49.20
N ASN A 5 14.63 21.72 -49.08
CA ASN A 5 13.96 20.70 -49.89
C ASN A 5 14.26 20.74 -51.41
N SER A 6 15.35 21.35 -51.79
CA SER A 6 15.67 21.59 -53.20
C SER A 6 16.19 20.34 -53.92
N THR A 7 16.88 19.47 -53.21
CA THR A 7 17.44 18.23 -53.73
C THR A 7 16.74 17.00 -53.14
N GLU A 8 16.87 15.82 -53.78
CA GLU A 8 16.32 14.58 -53.25
C GLU A 8 16.98 14.17 -51.92
N GLU A 9 18.26 14.47 -51.78
CA GLU A 9 19.02 14.23 -50.55
C GLU A 9 18.49 15.10 -49.38
N GLU A 10 18.22 16.37 -49.66
CA GLU A 10 17.61 17.28 -48.68
C GLU A 10 16.19 16.84 -48.27
N ARG A 11 15.39 16.37 -49.25
CA ARG A 11 14.06 15.79 -49.01
C ARG A 11 14.13 14.53 -48.16
N ARG A 12 15.14 13.68 -48.38
CA ARG A 12 15.38 12.48 -47.58
C ARG A 12 15.73 12.81 -46.13
N LEU A 13 16.57 13.82 -45.89
CA LEU A 13 16.92 14.29 -44.55
C LEU A 13 15.73 14.94 -43.82
N ASN A 14 14.83 15.56 -44.58
CA ASN A 14 13.62 16.12 -43.99
C ASN A 14 12.53 15.08 -43.70
N ARG A 15 12.52 13.92 -44.38
CA ARG A 15 11.67 12.76 -44.08
C ARG A 15 12.23 11.95 -42.90
N ARG A 16 12.18 12.53 -41.70
CA ARG A 16 12.67 11.89 -40.50
C ARG A 16 11.60 11.86 -39.41
N VAL A 17 11.66 10.87 -38.58
CA VAL A 17 10.93 10.85 -37.30
C VAL A 17 11.91 11.30 -36.23
N GLU A 18 11.64 12.41 -35.61
CA GLU A 18 12.37 12.84 -34.42
C GLU A 18 11.64 12.28 -33.19
N ILE A 19 12.29 11.38 -32.46
CA ILE A 19 11.80 10.87 -31.19
C ILE A 19 12.48 11.70 -30.10
N SER A 20 11.75 12.66 -29.53
CA SER A 20 12.22 13.38 -28.36
C SER A 20 11.92 12.51 -27.13
N PHE A 21 12.94 11.93 -26.53
CA PHE A 21 12.83 11.39 -25.21
C PHE A 21 12.82 12.56 -24.22
N VAL A 22 11.66 12.95 -23.74
CA VAL A 22 11.59 13.64 -22.46
C VAL A 22 11.95 12.57 -21.44
N ALA A 23 13.19 12.60 -20.94
CA ALA A 23 13.50 11.90 -19.72
C ALA A 23 12.62 12.53 -18.64
N VAL A 24 11.41 12.00 -18.47
CA VAL A 24 10.71 12.15 -17.22
C VAL A 24 11.67 11.49 -16.23
N GLN A 25 12.43 12.31 -15.52
CA GLN A 25 12.96 11.88 -14.24
C GLN A 25 11.72 11.54 -13.42
N LEU A 26 11.28 10.29 -13.56
CA LEU A 26 10.60 9.64 -12.47
C LEU A 26 11.55 9.94 -11.33
N LYS A 27 11.13 10.83 -10.41
CA LYS A 27 11.71 10.84 -9.08
C LYS A 27 11.75 9.37 -8.74
N LYS A 28 12.93 8.79 -8.81
CA LYS A 28 13.20 7.47 -8.27
C LYS A 28 12.63 7.61 -6.89
N ASP A 29 11.45 7.04 -6.68
CA ASP A 29 10.90 6.91 -5.34
C ASP A 29 12.09 6.37 -4.58
N SER A 30 12.70 7.26 -3.81
CA SER A 30 13.95 7.08 -3.12
C SER A 30 13.92 5.68 -2.56
N VAL A 31 14.93 4.89 -2.91
CA VAL A 31 15.24 3.56 -2.41
C VAL A 31 14.21 3.18 -1.36
N ILE A 32 13.24 2.34 -1.74
CA ILE A 32 12.18 1.93 -0.82
C ILE A 32 12.93 1.10 0.22
N GLY A 33 13.44 1.78 1.26
CA GLY A 33 14.09 1.14 2.37
C GLY A 33 13.14 0.10 2.96
N THR A 34 13.68 -0.92 3.58
CA THR A 34 12.89 -1.92 4.29
C THR A 34 11.90 -1.24 5.25
N LEU A 35 10.82 -1.91 5.59
CA LEU A 35 9.86 -1.39 6.58
C LEU A 35 10.54 -1.01 7.89
N LYS A 36 11.56 -1.78 8.28
CA LYS A 36 12.43 -1.51 9.43
C LYS A 36 13.17 -0.16 9.31
N GLU A 37 13.75 0.13 8.15
CA GLU A 37 14.42 1.41 7.89
C GLU A 37 13.42 2.57 7.90
N LYS A 38 12.25 2.38 7.31
CA LYS A 38 11.17 3.38 7.36
C LYS A 38 10.72 3.67 8.78
N ILE A 39 10.51 2.64 9.59
CA ILE A 39 10.12 2.81 11.00
C ILE A 39 11.25 3.49 11.78
N ALA A 40 12.52 3.19 11.48
CA ALA A 40 13.68 3.79 12.13
C ALA A 40 13.91 5.25 11.74
N ASP A 41 13.36 5.71 10.62
CA ASP A 41 13.50 7.08 10.15
C ASP A 41 13.01 8.09 11.21
N SER A 42 13.78 9.15 11.41
CA SER A 42 13.47 10.20 12.38
C SER A 42 12.21 11.01 12.04
N SER A 43 11.82 11.04 10.78
CA SER A 43 10.56 11.68 10.32
C SER A 43 9.31 10.89 10.71
N VAL A 44 9.45 9.59 10.98
CA VAL A 44 8.35 8.74 11.44
C VAL A 44 8.20 8.89 12.95
N THR A 45 7.14 9.56 13.36
CA THR A 45 6.82 9.87 14.75
C THR A 45 5.58 9.10 15.22
N ILE A 46 5.28 9.19 16.52
CA ILE A 46 4.03 8.67 17.07
C ILE A 46 2.84 9.31 16.34
N GLY A 47 1.89 8.50 15.95
CA GLY A 47 0.72 8.90 15.15
C GLY A 47 0.91 8.75 13.64
N THR A 48 2.13 8.52 13.14
CA THR A 48 2.38 8.28 11.70
C THR A 48 1.73 6.98 11.24
N ASN A 49 1.06 7.03 10.09
CA ASN A 49 0.54 5.87 9.39
C ASN A 49 1.52 5.45 8.28
N ILE A 50 1.79 4.16 8.19
CA ILE A 50 2.62 3.55 7.14
C ILE A 50 1.78 2.51 6.41
N VAL A 51 1.62 2.67 5.10
CA VAL A 51 0.90 1.70 4.25
C VAL A 51 1.76 0.45 4.07
N LEU A 52 1.21 -0.71 4.38
CA LEU A 52 1.80 -2.01 4.08
C LEU A 52 1.49 -2.38 2.63
N ARG A 53 2.42 -2.07 1.73
CA ARG A 53 2.26 -2.40 0.31
C ARG A 53 2.35 -3.92 0.10
N ASN A 54 1.53 -4.45 -0.81
CA ASN A 54 1.47 -5.86 -1.16
C ASN A 54 0.93 -6.80 -0.07
N ILE A 55 0.21 -6.29 0.93
CA ILE A 55 -0.69 -7.12 1.72
C ILE A 55 -1.97 -7.30 0.91
N ASN A 56 -2.18 -8.52 0.42
CA ASN A 56 -3.31 -8.90 -0.41
C ASN A 56 -4.10 -10.01 0.26
N PHE A 57 -5.42 -10.00 0.04
CA PHE A 57 -6.35 -10.96 0.61
C PHE A 57 -7.16 -11.64 -0.49
N VAL A 58 -7.69 -12.80 -0.21
CA VAL A 58 -8.70 -13.44 -1.04
C VAL A 58 -9.91 -12.50 -1.16
N GLY A 59 -10.51 -12.41 -2.35
CA GLY A 59 -11.62 -11.50 -2.61
C GLY A 59 -12.77 -11.70 -1.62
N GLY A 60 -13.18 -10.62 -0.93
CA GLY A 60 -14.25 -10.67 0.06
C GLY A 60 -13.93 -11.41 1.36
N MET A 61 -12.69 -11.86 1.59
CA MET A 61 -12.28 -12.62 2.77
C MET A 61 -11.11 -11.93 3.48
N HIS A 62 -10.76 -12.42 4.65
CA HIS A 62 -9.61 -11.96 5.44
C HIS A 62 -8.38 -12.89 5.36
N HIS A 63 -8.42 -13.91 4.49
CA HIS A 63 -7.29 -14.79 4.24
C HIS A 63 -6.24 -14.13 3.36
N PHE A 64 -4.97 -14.21 3.77
CA PHE A 64 -3.85 -13.71 2.99
C PHE A 64 -3.65 -14.49 1.70
N LEU A 65 -3.34 -13.79 0.63
CA LEU A 65 -2.74 -14.41 -0.53
C LEU A 65 -1.24 -14.68 -0.29
N PRO A 66 -0.65 -15.71 -0.93
CA PRO A 66 0.74 -16.11 -0.69
C PRO A 66 1.76 -14.98 -0.87
N GLU A 67 1.52 -14.05 -1.78
CA GLU A 67 2.37 -12.88 -2.03
C GLU A 67 2.41 -11.87 -0.89
N SER A 68 1.53 -11.99 0.11
CA SER A 68 1.55 -11.14 1.31
C SER A 68 2.63 -11.57 2.32
N LYS A 69 3.11 -12.82 2.22
CA LYS A 69 4.04 -13.40 3.19
C LYS A 69 5.32 -12.58 3.39
N PRO A 70 6.02 -12.12 2.34
CA PRO A 70 7.25 -11.32 2.51
C PRO A 70 7.03 -10.04 3.33
N VAL A 71 5.90 -9.36 3.13
CA VAL A 71 5.59 -8.09 3.85
C VAL A 71 5.21 -8.37 5.31
N LEU A 72 4.54 -9.49 5.57
CA LEU A 72 4.22 -9.93 6.94
C LEU A 72 5.50 -10.28 7.70
N GLU A 73 6.44 -10.98 7.06
CA GLU A 73 7.75 -11.30 7.63
C GLU A 73 8.59 -10.05 7.88
N GLU A 74 8.55 -9.08 6.95
CA GLU A 74 9.24 -7.79 7.11
C GLU A 74 8.68 -6.98 8.30
N LEU A 75 7.35 -6.98 8.48
CA LEU A 75 6.71 -6.34 9.62
C LEU A 75 7.09 -7.04 10.94
N LEU A 76 7.10 -8.37 10.93
CA LEU A 76 7.51 -9.18 12.08
C LEU A 76 8.95 -8.86 12.49
N ASP A 77 9.90 -8.86 11.54
CA ASP A 77 11.31 -8.50 11.80
C ASP A 77 11.45 -7.07 12.36
N ALA A 78 10.71 -6.13 11.79
CA ALA A 78 10.71 -4.76 12.28
C ALA A 78 10.26 -4.65 13.74
N MET A 79 9.24 -5.41 14.13
CA MET A 79 8.72 -5.43 15.49
C MET A 79 9.61 -6.20 16.48
N GLN A 80 10.24 -7.30 16.02
CA GLN A 80 11.20 -8.06 16.83
C GLN A 80 12.46 -7.25 17.09
N SER A 81 12.94 -6.51 16.08
CA SER A 81 14.13 -5.65 16.18
C SER A 81 13.90 -4.41 17.05
N ASN A 82 12.64 -4.01 17.28
CA ASN A 82 12.28 -2.81 18.05
C ASN A 82 11.32 -3.18 19.19
N PRO A 83 11.80 -3.62 20.36
CA PRO A 83 10.94 -4.04 21.46
C PRO A 83 10.00 -2.95 22.01
N ALA A 84 10.38 -1.67 21.88
CA ALA A 84 9.55 -0.54 22.31
C ALA A 84 8.44 -0.17 21.32
N LEU A 85 8.50 -0.69 20.09
CA LEU A 85 7.54 -0.39 19.03
C LEU A 85 6.17 -1.00 19.38
N ILE A 86 5.16 -0.13 19.47
CA ILE A 86 3.75 -0.48 19.63
C ILE A 86 3.01 0.07 18.42
N ILE A 87 2.20 -0.76 17.78
CA ILE A 87 1.46 -0.39 16.58
C ILE A 87 -0.05 -0.67 16.72
N ARG A 88 -0.82 0.01 15.88
CA ARG A 88 -2.19 -0.38 15.56
C ARG A 88 -2.27 -0.72 14.08
N VAL A 89 -2.77 -1.90 13.76
CA VAL A 89 -3.08 -2.30 12.38
C VAL A 89 -4.43 -1.71 11.99
N GLU A 90 -4.48 -1.02 10.87
CA GLU A 90 -5.68 -0.33 10.38
C GLU A 90 -6.09 -0.91 9.02
N GLY A 91 -7.31 -1.47 8.94
CA GLY A 91 -7.85 -2.08 7.73
C GLY A 91 -8.81 -1.16 7.00
N HIS A 92 -8.66 -1.06 5.68
CA HIS A 92 -9.50 -0.26 4.80
C HIS A 92 -10.05 -1.11 3.66
N ILE A 93 -11.23 -0.75 3.17
CA ILE A 93 -11.85 -1.37 1.99
C ILE A 93 -12.16 -0.32 0.93
N CYS A 94 -12.46 -0.79 -0.31
CA CYS A 94 -12.92 0.05 -1.41
C CYS A 94 -14.37 -0.24 -1.77
N CYS A 95 -14.83 0.47 -2.79
CA CYS A 95 -15.91 0.06 -3.68
C CYS A 95 -17.30 0.00 -3.02
N GLN A 96 -17.51 0.71 -1.93
CA GLN A 96 -18.80 0.81 -1.26
C GLN A 96 -19.20 2.27 -1.01
N ALA A 97 -20.48 2.57 -1.21
CA ALA A 97 -21.06 3.83 -0.80
C ALA A 97 -21.53 3.73 0.67
N GLY A 98 -21.09 4.66 1.50
CA GLY A 98 -21.58 4.78 2.87
C GLY A 98 -20.69 4.14 3.94
N PRO A 99 -21.07 4.27 5.19
CA PRO A 99 -20.30 3.82 6.34
C PRO A 99 -20.51 2.30 6.55
N GLY A 100 -19.68 1.47 5.96
CA GLY A 100 -19.69 0.02 6.18
C GLY A 100 -18.28 -0.50 6.36
N TYR A 101 -18.15 -1.63 7.05
CA TYR A 101 -16.87 -2.32 7.22
C TYR A 101 -16.63 -3.36 6.14
N GLY A 102 -17.63 -3.60 5.27
CA GLY A 102 -17.66 -4.58 4.19
C GLY A 102 -17.99 -5.99 4.65
N PRO A 103 -18.76 -6.74 3.83
CA PRO A 103 -19.11 -8.12 4.15
C PRO A 103 -17.87 -9.01 4.08
N ASP A 104 -17.60 -9.73 5.16
CA ASP A 104 -16.66 -10.83 5.17
C ASP A 104 -17.41 -12.11 4.76
N LEU A 105 -17.10 -12.63 3.57
CA LEU A 105 -17.80 -13.77 2.98
C LEU A 105 -17.59 -15.08 3.76
N GLU A 106 -16.57 -15.15 4.59
CA GLU A 106 -16.31 -16.32 5.43
C GLU A 106 -17.21 -16.34 6.66
N THR A 107 -17.33 -15.20 7.33
CA THR A 107 -18.11 -15.09 8.58
C THR A 107 -19.53 -14.64 8.35
N GLY A 108 -19.84 -14.05 7.21
CA GLY A 108 -21.13 -13.42 6.90
C GLY A 108 -21.38 -12.11 7.66
N LEU A 109 -20.39 -11.58 8.36
CA LEU A 109 -20.49 -10.34 9.13
C LEU A 109 -20.03 -9.13 8.30
N ASP A 110 -20.61 -7.94 8.59
CA ASP A 110 -20.17 -6.69 7.99
C ASP A 110 -18.96 -6.11 8.74
N ASN A 111 -17.81 -6.81 8.68
CA ASN A 111 -16.60 -6.47 9.41
C ASN A 111 -15.30 -6.76 8.64
N LEU A 112 -15.33 -6.89 7.32
CA LEU A 112 -14.19 -7.30 6.49
C LEU A 112 -12.91 -6.48 6.75
N SER A 113 -13.03 -5.15 6.86
CA SER A 113 -11.87 -4.29 7.11
C SER A 113 -11.24 -4.58 8.48
N GLU A 114 -12.06 -4.84 9.49
CA GLU A 114 -11.61 -5.20 10.83
C GLU A 114 -11.01 -6.60 10.86
N ALA A 115 -11.66 -7.58 10.22
CA ALA A 115 -11.18 -8.95 10.13
C ALA A 115 -9.79 -9.03 9.45
N ARG A 116 -9.56 -8.22 8.41
CA ARG A 116 -8.25 -8.11 7.75
C ARG A 116 -7.19 -7.50 8.66
N ALA A 117 -7.51 -6.44 9.38
CA ALA A 117 -6.59 -5.86 10.36
C ALA A 117 -6.28 -6.85 11.49
N LYS A 118 -7.30 -7.58 11.95
CA LYS A 118 -7.16 -8.64 12.95
C LYS A 118 -6.26 -9.77 12.45
N ALA A 119 -6.40 -10.22 11.22
CA ALA A 119 -5.57 -11.27 10.65
C ALA A 119 -4.07 -10.90 10.67
N VAL A 120 -3.72 -9.65 10.36
CA VAL A 120 -2.32 -9.18 10.46
C VAL A 120 -1.84 -9.17 11.93
N ARG A 121 -2.67 -8.71 12.85
CA ARG A 121 -2.37 -8.76 14.28
C ARG A 121 -2.13 -10.19 14.76
N ASP A 122 -3.05 -11.08 14.44
CA ASP A 122 -2.99 -12.47 14.89
C ASP A 122 -1.73 -13.17 14.34
N TYR A 123 -1.38 -12.94 13.08
CA TYR A 123 -0.11 -13.39 12.51
C TYR A 123 1.10 -12.94 13.34
N LEU A 124 1.15 -11.68 13.76
CA LEU A 124 2.26 -11.17 14.58
C LEU A 124 2.31 -11.84 15.96
N ILE A 125 1.16 -12.03 16.59
CA ILE A 125 1.06 -12.67 17.92
C ILE A 125 1.46 -14.14 17.84
N GLU A 126 0.98 -14.89 16.85
CA GLU A 126 1.34 -16.28 16.59
C GLU A 126 2.85 -16.46 16.36
N ASN A 127 3.52 -15.41 15.85
CA ASN A 127 4.97 -15.39 15.64
C ASN A 127 5.75 -14.68 16.77
N GLY A 128 5.16 -14.58 17.96
CA GLY A 128 5.86 -14.23 19.19
C GLY A 128 5.87 -12.73 19.56
N ILE A 129 5.10 -11.88 18.87
CA ILE A 129 4.91 -10.50 19.32
C ILE A 129 3.87 -10.47 20.45
N ALA A 130 4.20 -9.80 21.56
CA ALA A 130 3.28 -9.67 22.69
C ALA A 130 1.99 -8.95 22.29
N GLU A 131 0.85 -9.46 22.72
CA GLU A 131 -0.47 -8.92 22.40
C GLU A 131 -0.62 -7.42 22.77
N SER A 132 -0.01 -7.01 23.88
CA SER A 132 -0.02 -5.62 24.33
C SER A 132 0.67 -4.64 23.36
N ARG A 133 1.44 -5.15 22.41
CA ARG A 133 2.19 -4.34 21.43
C ARG A 133 1.44 -4.14 20.10
N VAL A 134 0.36 -4.89 19.86
CA VAL A 134 -0.36 -4.85 18.58
C VAL A 134 -1.86 -4.78 18.83
N SER A 135 -2.45 -3.66 18.50
CA SER A 135 -3.89 -3.50 18.41
C SER A 135 -4.36 -3.48 16.96
N TYR A 136 -5.65 -3.56 16.71
CA TYR A 136 -6.23 -3.49 15.39
C TYR A 136 -7.50 -2.65 15.34
N LYS A 137 -7.85 -2.15 14.16
CA LYS A 137 -9.10 -1.43 13.92
C LYS A 137 -9.49 -1.50 12.44
N GLY A 138 -10.77 -1.75 12.16
CA GLY A 138 -11.37 -1.55 10.86
C GLY A 138 -11.79 -0.10 10.69
N PHE A 139 -11.54 0.46 9.52
CA PHE A 139 -12.01 1.78 9.11
C PHE A 139 -13.05 1.70 7.99
N GLY A 140 -13.27 0.51 7.43
CA GLY A 140 -14.19 0.36 6.33
C GLY A 140 -13.82 1.30 5.19
N HIS A 141 -14.80 2.06 4.73
CA HIS A 141 -14.65 3.09 3.70
C HIS A 141 -14.61 4.53 4.28
N SER A 142 -14.42 4.69 5.57
CA SER A 142 -14.47 6.01 6.22
C SER A 142 -13.25 6.91 5.97
N SER A 143 -12.15 6.34 5.49
CA SER A 143 -10.89 7.07 5.23
C SER A 143 -10.28 6.68 3.88
N PRO A 144 -10.99 6.92 2.77
CA PRO A 144 -10.51 6.57 1.45
C PRO A 144 -9.39 7.52 1.01
N ILE A 145 -8.43 7.01 0.21
CA ILE A 145 -7.44 7.83 -0.51
C ILE A 145 -8.11 8.48 -1.72
N TYR A 146 -8.94 7.71 -2.42
CA TYR A 146 -9.73 8.16 -3.56
C TYR A 146 -11.21 8.10 -3.23
N SER A 147 -11.94 9.18 -3.54
CA SER A 147 -13.38 9.29 -3.28
C SER A 147 -14.17 8.23 -4.06
N PHE A 148 -15.24 7.73 -3.44
CA PHE A 148 -16.21 6.87 -4.14
C PHE A 148 -17.06 7.69 -5.15
N PRO A 149 -17.40 7.15 -6.34
CA PRO A 149 -16.88 5.89 -6.87
C PRO A 149 -15.44 6.02 -7.37
N GLU A 150 -14.62 5.04 -7.07
CA GLU A 150 -13.27 4.94 -7.61
C GLU A 150 -13.34 4.76 -9.13
N LYS A 151 -12.44 5.41 -9.85
CA LYS A 151 -12.46 5.48 -11.32
C LYS A 151 -11.63 4.39 -11.99
N THR A 152 -10.66 3.85 -11.28
CA THR A 152 -9.72 2.86 -11.80
C THR A 152 -9.49 1.74 -10.80
N GLU A 153 -9.03 0.58 -11.30
CA GLU A 153 -8.64 -0.55 -10.43
C GLU A 153 -7.47 -0.17 -9.52
N GLU A 154 -6.59 0.73 -9.95
CA GLU A 154 -5.49 1.22 -9.12
C GLU A 154 -5.99 2.05 -7.93
N GLU A 155 -6.98 2.93 -8.15
CA GLU A 155 -7.63 3.67 -7.08
C GLU A 155 -8.32 2.74 -6.08
N MET A 156 -9.05 1.73 -6.59
CA MET A 156 -9.66 0.69 -5.77
C MET A 156 -8.62 -0.07 -4.95
N LYS A 157 -7.50 -0.45 -5.57
CA LYS A 157 -6.39 -1.15 -4.90
C LYS A 157 -5.75 -0.30 -3.80
N LEU A 158 -5.58 1.00 -4.03
CA LEU A 158 -5.03 1.92 -3.04
C LEU A 158 -5.99 2.17 -1.87
N ASN A 159 -7.30 2.12 -2.11
CA ASN A 159 -8.30 2.16 -1.05
C ASN A 159 -8.37 0.84 -0.27
N ARG A 160 -8.20 -0.33 -0.92
CA ARG A 160 -8.10 -1.65 -0.27
C ARG A 160 -6.70 -1.85 0.29
N ARG A 161 -6.44 -1.33 1.46
CA ARG A 161 -5.11 -1.35 2.05
C ARG A 161 -5.13 -1.72 3.53
N VAL A 162 -3.98 -2.10 4.02
CA VAL A 162 -3.69 -2.18 5.44
C VAL A 162 -2.59 -1.16 5.76
N GLU A 163 -2.76 -0.43 6.82
CA GLU A 163 -1.78 0.50 7.36
C GLU A 163 -1.37 0.06 8.77
N ILE A 164 -0.18 0.44 9.18
CA ILE A 164 0.21 0.43 10.58
C ILE A 164 0.32 1.87 11.08
N LYS A 165 -0.29 2.14 12.23
CA LYS A 165 -0.14 3.39 12.95
C LYS A 165 0.84 3.21 14.09
N ILE A 166 1.85 4.06 14.17
CA ILE A 166 2.82 4.06 15.27
C ILE A 166 2.17 4.62 16.53
N ILE A 167 2.10 3.81 17.59
CA ILE A 167 1.52 4.20 18.88
C ILE A 167 2.64 4.54 19.88
N SER A 168 3.74 3.79 19.83
CA SER A 168 4.96 4.05 20.60
C SER A 168 6.17 3.54 19.83
N LYS A 169 7.31 4.16 20.06
CA LYS A 169 8.56 3.84 19.35
C LYS A 169 9.76 4.05 20.28
#